data_5538591ad0874bb56c6e40247232d9fe
#
_entry.id   5538591ad0874bb56c6e40247232d9fe
#
_cell.length_a   1.000
_cell.length_b   1.000
_cell.length_c   1.000
_cell.angle_alpha   90.00
_cell.angle_beta   90.00
_cell.angle_gamma   90.00
#
_symmetry.space_group_name_H-M   'P 1'
#
loop_
_entity.id
_entity.type
_entity.pdbx_description
1 polymer ?
#
loop_
_entity_poly.entity_id
_entity_poly.type
_entity_poly.pdbx_seq_one_letter_code
_entity_poly.pdbx_strand_id
1 'polypeptide(L)'
;HTQAAAGVAGVIKMVMAAREGLLPQTLYVSAPSSHVDWEEGQVRLLEQAREWPEPDGRPRRAGVSSFGVSGTNAHVIVEQAPEPQPDAPGDAPVVSGVVPWVLSGRGEEALRAQASRLAEYVDARPEVAVEGVGLSLVRARAAFEDRAVVVGADREELLGGLRALAAGESVPGVVSGTAAGRREAVLVFPGQGAQWAGMGVELAQASPVFAARLAECGQALSEFVDWDLLDVLRGADGAPTLDRVDVVQPATWAVMVSLAALWESVGVRPAAVIG
;
A
#
# COMPACT_ATOMS: atom_id res chain seq x y z
N HIS A 1 -38.64 9.53 -11.79
CA HIS A 1 -38.19 8.20 -11.40
C HIS A 1 -36.98 7.80 -12.26
N THR A 2 -35.85 7.45 -11.62
CA THR A 2 -34.62 7.10 -12.34
C THR A 2 -34.52 5.60 -12.73
N GLN A 3 -35.67 4.94 -12.75
CA GLN A 3 -35.85 3.52 -13.13
C GLN A 3 -34.86 2.58 -12.42
N ALA A 4 -34.02 1.83 -13.17
CA ALA A 4 -33.07 0.89 -12.61
C ALA A 4 -32.05 1.53 -11.63
N ALA A 5 -31.79 2.82 -11.77
CA ALA A 5 -30.86 3.54 -10.89
C ALA A 5 -31.50 4.01 -9.56
N ALA A 6 -32.83 3.90 -9.39
CA ALA A 6 -33.50 4.44 -8.20
C ALA A 6 -33.06 3.79 -6.89
N GLY A 7 -32.90 2.46 -6.90
CA GLY A 7 -32.42 1.71 -5.73
C GLY A 7 -31.00 2.13 -5.33
N VAL A 8 -30.09 2.22 -6.30
CA VAL A 8 -28.70 2.67 -6.06
C VAL A 8 -28.64 4.11 -5.57
N ALA A 9 -29.47 5.00 -6.15
CA ALA A 9 -29.59 6.39 -5.67
C ALA A 9 -30.06 6.45 -4.20
N GLY A 10 -30.99 5.57 -3.82
CA GLY A 10 -31.44 5.43 -2.42
C GLY A 10 -30.30 4.98 -1.49
N VAL A 11 -29.49 4.00 -1.91
CA VAL A 11 -28.32 3.53 -1.14
C VAL A 11 -27.31 4.67 -0.97
N ILE A 12 -26.94 5.37 -2.05
CA ILE A 12 -26.00 6.50 -1.99
C ILE A 12 -26.53 7.60 -1.06
N LYS A 13 -27.83 7.94 -1.17
CA LYS A 13 -28.46 8.92 -0.28
C LYS A 13 -28.31 8.54 1.19
N MET A 14 -28.55 7.28 1.54
CA MET A 14 -28.47 6.82 2.93
C MET A 14 -27.04 6.72 3.44
N VAL A 15 -26.08 6.31 2.61
CA VAL A 15 -24.65 6.33 2.94
C VAL A 15 -24.20 7.76 3.27
N MET A 16 -24.54 8.72 2.42
CA MET A 16 -24.18 10.13 2.64
C MET A 16 -24.91 10.70 3.87
N ALA A 17 -26.18 10.41 4.04
CA ALA A 17 -26.95 10.85 5.21
C ALA A 17 -26.36 10.30 6.53
N ALA A 18 -25.97 9.03 6.55
CA ALA A 18 -25.32 8.41 7.71
C ALA A 18 -23.97 9.06 8.02
N ARG A 19 -23.19 9.35 6.97
CA ARG A 19 -21.87 10.00 7.10
C ARG A 19 -22.00 11.43 7.64
N GLU A 20 -22.92 12.22 7.09
CA GLU A 20 -23.11 13.63 7.48
C GLU A 20 -23.94 13.78 8.79
N GLY A 21 -24.52 12.70 9.30
CA GLY A 21 -25.38 12.75 10.48
C GLY A 21 -26.66 13.54 10.27
N LEU A 22 -27.14 13.62 9.02
CA LEU A 22 -28.29 14.41 8.61
C LEU A 22 -29.26 13.57 7.78
N LEU A 23 -30.53 13.59 8.14
CA LEU A 23 -31.60 13.05 7.33
C LEU A 23 -32.15 14.17 6.41
N PRO A 24 -31.84 14.11 5.09
CA PRO A 24 -32.31 15.15 4.17
C PRO A 24 -33.79 15.02 3.92
N GLN A 25 -34.47 16.16 3.79
CA GLN A 25 -35.91 16.19 3.52
C GLN A 25 -36.30 15.53 2.20
N THR A 26 -37.51 15.01 2.14
CA THR A 26 -38.14 14.55 0.89
C THR A 26 -38.44 15.77 0.02
N LEU A 27 -37.89 15.77 -1.22
CA LEU A 27 -38.08 16.90 -2.13
C LEU A 27 -39.44 16.86 -2.82
N TYR A 28 -39.97 18.03 -3.17
CA TYR A 28 -41.17 18.21 -3.99
C TYR A 28 -42.45 17.58 -3.42
N VAL A 29 -42.58 17.56 -2.10
CA VAL A 29 -43.81 17.12 -1.42
C VAL A 29 -44.63 18.34 -1.06
N SER A 30 -45.76 18.50 -1.73
CA SER A 30 -46.75 19.51 -1.40
C SER A 30 -47.84 18.98 -0.46
N ALA A 31 -48.13 17.69 -0.53
CA ALA A 31 -49.01 16.96 0.38
C ALA A 31 -48.70 15.46 0.34
N PRO A 32 -48.93 14.72 1.44
CA PRO A 32 -48.84 13.26 1.45
C PRO A 32 -49.85 12.64 0.45
N SER A 33 -49.49 11.48 -0.11
CA SER A 33 -50.37 10.74 -1.00
C SER A 33 -51.66 10.32 -0.28
N SER A 34 -52.83 10.60 -0.89
CA SER A 34 -54.13 10.16 -0.38
C SER A 34 -54.39 8.65 -0.56
N HIS A 35 -53.50 7.94 -1.28
CA HIS A 35 -53.61 6.49 -1.47
C HIS A 35 -52.91 5.67 -0.38
N VAL A 36 -52.29 6.33 0.58
CA VAL A 36 -51.62 5.71 1.71
C VAL A 36 -52.31 6.14 3.00
N ASP A 37 -52.68 5.17 3.82
CA ASP A 37 -53.12 5.45 5.18
C ASP A 37 -51.86 5.69 6.06
N TRP A 38 -51.57 6.95 6.29
CA TRP A 38 -50.39 7.38 7.07
C TRP A 38 -50.59 7.25 8.59
N GLU A 39 -51.86 7.03 9.03
CA GLU A 39 -52.16 6.89 10.46
C GLU A 39 -52.05 5.45 10.94
N GLU A 40 -52.26 4.49 10.05
CA GLU A 40 -52.20 3.05 10.38
C GLU A 40 -50.78 2.53 10.63
N GLY A 41 -49.76 3.22 10.15
CA GLY A 41 -48.36 2.87 10.29
C GLY A 41 -47.54 3.87 11.08
N GLN A 42 -46.33 3.47 11.46
CA GLN A 42 -45.35 4.37 12.11
C GLN A 42 -44.39 5.01 11.11
N VAL A 43 -44.83 5.21 9.87
CA VAL A 43 -44.03 5.80 8.79
C VAL A 43 -44.51 7.23 8.55
N ARG A 44 -43.58 8.15 8.43
CA ARG A 44 -43.86 9.56 8.16
C ARG A 44 -42.99 10.06 7.02
N LEU A 45 -43.50 10.96 6.22
CA LEU A 45 -42.70 11.72 5.27
C LEU A 45 -41.76 12.67 6.03
N LEU A 46 -40.53 12.72 5.59
CA LEU A 46 -39.54 13.65 6.13
C LEU A 46 -39.65 14.98 5.36
N GLU A 47 -40.51 15.88 5.85
CA GLU A 47 -40.81 17.16 5.18
C GLU A 47 -39.74 18.23 5.44
N GLN A 48 -38.94 18.07 6.48
CA GLN A 48 -37.85 18.96 6.86
C GLN A 48 -36.59 18.13 7.15
N ALA A 49 -35.45 18.66 6.76
CA ALA A 49 -34.19 18.06 7.13
C ALA A 49 -34.04 18.06 8.66
N ARG A 50 -33.51 17.00 9.21
CA ARG A 50 -33.28 16.84 10.66
C ARG A 50 -31.99 16.11 10.98
N GLU A 51 -31.43 16.41 12.12
CA GLU A 51 -30.27 15.68 12.62
C GLU A 51 -30.59 14.19 12.78
N TRP A 52 -29.62 13.37 12.48
CA TRP A 52 -29.65 11.94 12.69
C TRP A 52 -28.65 11.56 13.79
N PRO A 53 -29.01 11.70 15.06
CA PRO A 53 -28.11 11.38 16.16
C PRO A 53 -27.77 9.89 16.20
N GLU A 54 -26.66 9.56 16.84
CA GLU A 54 -26.32 8.20 17.19
C GLU A 54 -26.99 7.86 18.56
N PRO A 55 -28.09 7.09 18.57
CA PRO A 55 -28.74 6.78 19.82
C PRO A 55 -27.89 5.78 20.62
N ASP A 56 -27.50 6.17 21.82
CA ASP A 56 -26.77 5.30 22.78
C ASP A 56 -25.50 4.64 22.22
N GLY A 57 -24.76 5.34 21.35
CA GLY A 57 -23.55 4.82 20.73
C GLY A 57 -23.81 3.72 19.68
N ARG A 58 -25.05 3.52 19.27
CA ARG A 58 -25.39 2.57 18.20
C ARG A 58 -25.20 3.22 16.83
N PRO A 59 -24.65 2.50 15.84
CA PRO A 59 -24.47 3.06 14.49
C PRO A 59 -25.81 3.38 13.85
N ARG A 60 -25.82 4.43 13.00
CA ARG A 60 -26.97 4.81 12.19
C ARG A 60 -27.28 3.70 11.19
N ARG A 61 -28.55 3.33 11.03
CA ARG A 61 -29.00 2.30 10.10
C ARG A 61 -30.16 2.79 9.26
N ALA A 62 -30.16 2.41 8.00
CA ALA A 62 -31.23 2.69 7.06
C ALA A 62 -31.59 1.46 6.24
N GLY A 63 -32.88 1.26 5.99
CA GLY A 63 -33.37 0.29 5.02
C GLY A 63 -33.66 0.96 3.68
N VAL A 64 -33.22 0.35 2.60
CA VAL A 64 -33.54 0.76 1.23
C VAL A 64 -34.24 -0.39 0.52
N SER A 65 -35.50 -0.16 0.10
CA SER A 65 -36.29 -1.13 -0.64
C SER A 65 -36.43 -0.71 -2.08
N SER A 66 -36.36 -1.65 -2.99
CA SER A 66 -36.62 -1.47 -4.41
C SER A 66 -37.53 -2.60 -4.89
N PHE A 67 -38.62 -2.24 -5.57
CA PHE A 67 -39.61 -3.16 -6.08
C PHE A 67 -39.67 -3.05 -7.60
N GLY A 68 -39.20 -4.09 -8.29
CA GLY A 68 -39.21 -4.13 -9.76
C GLY A 68 -40.58 -4.51 -10.34
N VAL A 69 -40.94 -3.90 -11.46
CA VAL A 69 -42.16 -4.22 -12.20
C VAL A 69 -42.21 -5.69 -12.62
N SER A 70 -41.05 -6.32 -12.86
CA SER A 70 -40.91 -7.74 -13.17
C SER A 70 -41.10 -8.67 -11.96
N GLY A 71 -41.36 -8.14 -10.75
CA GLY A 71 -41.46 -8.91 -9.50
C GLY A 71 -40.17 -9.14 -8.77
N THR A 72 -39.05 -8.65 -9.27
CA THR A 72 -37.77 -8.70 -8.55
C THR A 72 -37.76 -7.63 -7.48
N ASN A 73 -37.69 -8.04 -6.23
CA ASN A 73 -37.66 -7.14 -5.07
C ASN A 73 -36.29 -7.27 -4.36
N ALA A 74 -35.80 -6.15 -3.86
CA ALA A 74 -34.58 -6.08 -3.08
C ALA A 74 -34.78 -5.20 -1.85
N HIS A 75 -34.21 -5.61 -0.73
CA HIS A 75 -34.13 -4.81 0.50
C HIS A 75 -32.70 -4.86 1.02
N VAL A 76 -32.10 -3.69 1.24
CA VAL A 76 -30.72 -3.56 1.72
C VAL A 76 -30.75 -2.74 3.01
N ILE A 77 -30.07 -3.23 4.03
CA ILE A 77 -29.78 -2.48 5.26
C ILE A 77 -28.39 -1.87 5.13
N VAL A 78 -28.33 -0.55 5.25
CA VAL A 78 -27.07 0.21 5.27
C VAL A 78 -26.80 0.61 6.71
N GLU A 79 -25.62 0.35 7.17
CA GLU A 79 -25.13 0.73 8.51
C GLU A 79 -23.96 1.70 8.38
N GLN A 80 -23.88 2.68 9.28
CA GLN A 80 -22.74 3.57 9.39
C GLN A 80 -21.47 2.78 9.64
N ALA A 81 -20.44 3.05 8.85
CA ALA A 81 -19.14 2.44 9.08
C ALA A 81 -18.55 2.86 10.45
N PRO A 82 -17.83 1.97 11.13
CA PRO A 82 -17.06 2.37 12.31
C PRO A 82 -16.13 3.54 11.95
N GLU A 83 -15.88 4.43 12.90
CA GLU A 83 -14.84 5.44 12.70
C GLU A 83 -13.51 4.75 12.39
N PRO A 84 -12.75 5.27 11.40
CA PRO A 84 -11.43 4.76 11.13
C PRO A 84 -10.60 4.84 12.41
N GLN A 85 -10.28 3.70 12.99
CA GLN A 85 -9.29 3.69 14.06
C GLN A 85 -7.96 4.14 13.46
N PRO A 86 -7.22 5.06 14.12
CA PRO A 86 -5.84 5.31 13.73
C PRO A 86 -5.14 3.96 13.65
N ASP A 87 -4.47 3.70 12.55
CA ASP A 87 -3.64 2.49 12.45
C ASP A 87 -2.77 2.44 13.72
N ALA A 88 -2.75 1.29 14.39
CA ALA A 88 -1.79 1.07 15.46
C ALA A 88 -0.40 1.43 14.91
N PRO A 89 0.49 2.02 15.74
CA PRO A 89 1.84 2.28 15.29
C PRO A 89 2.36 1.01 14.61
N GLY A 90 2.58 1.08 13.32
CA GLY A 90 3.06 -0.06 12.55
C GLY A 90 4.41 -0.50 13.08
N ASP A 91 4.76 -1.75 12.84
CA ASP A 91 6.12 -2.23 13.04
C ASP A 91 7.12 -1.28 12.34
N ALA A 92 8.32 -1.17 12.90
CA ALA A 92 9.37 -0.37 12.29
C ALA A 92 9.53 -0.75 10.80
N PRO A 93 9.74 0.23 9.91
CA PRO A 93 9.85 -0.07 8.49
C PRO A 93 10.98 -1.07 8.23
N VAL A 94 10.75 -2.02 7.35
CA VAL A 94 11.76 -3.03 6.97
C VAL A 94 12.99 -2.36 6.37
N VAL A 95 12.78 -1.28 5.59
CA VAL A 95 13.81 -0.38 5.08
C VAL A 95 13.28 1.04 5.20
N SER A 96 14.03 1.94 5.82
CA SER A 96 13.72 3.37 5.91
C SER A 96 14.38 4.16 4.77
N GLY A 97 13.88 5.38 4.54
CA GLY A 97 14.48 6.33 3.59
C GLY A 97 14.03 6.17 2.13
N VAL A 98 13.21 5.18 1.82
CA VAL A 98 12.64 5.01 0.47
C VAL A 98 11.18 4.60 0.54
N VAL A 99 10.39 5.06 -0.42
CA VAL A 99 8.96 4.73 -0.54
C VAL A 99 8.71 4.05 -1.89
N PRO A 100 8.16 2.83 -1.92
CA PRO A 100 7.74 2.19 -3.15
C PRO A 100 6.29 2.56 -3.50
N TRP A 101 6.05 2.99 -4.74
CA TRP A 101 4.72 3.11 -5.33
C TRP A 101 4.50 2.01 -6.34
N VAL A 102 3.54 1.14 -6.06
CA VAL A 102 3.21 0.00 -6.93
C VAL A 102 2.02 0.33 -7.80
N LEU A 103 2.17 0.14 -9.12
CA LEU A 103 1.14 0.37 -10.11
C LEU A 103 0.87 -0.91 -10.90
N SER A 104 -0.33 -1.04 -11.43
CA SER A 104 -0.64 -2.10 -12.38
C SER A 104 -1.70 -1.68 -13.38
N GLY A 105 -1.74 -2.36 -14.52
CA GLY A 105 -2.70 -2.13 -15.59
C GLY A 105 -3.00 -3.39 -16.39
N ARG A 106 -4.09 -3.37 -17.14
CA ARG A 106 -4.36 -4.38 -18.15
C ARG A 106 -3.76 -3.90 -19.48
N GLY A 107 -2.55 -4.31 -19.73
CA GLY A 107 -1.74 -3.83 -20.83
C GLY A 107 -0.85 -2.65 -20.44
N GLU A 108 0.24 -2.50 -21.18
CA GLU A 108 1.25 -1.46 -20.95
C GLU A 108 0.66 -0.04 -21.07
N GLU A 109 -0.24 0.18 -22.03
CA GLU A 109 -0.90 1.48 -22.22
C GLU A 109 -1.73 1.86 -20.98
N ALA A 110 -2.49 0.91 -20.41
CA ALA A 110 -3.26 1.13 -19.21
C ALA A 110 -2.36 1.42 -17.98
N LEU A 111 -1.21 0.75 -17.88
CA LEU A 111 -0.21 1.00 -16.85
C LEU A 111 0.36 2.42 -16.95
N ARG A 112 0.77 2.85 -18.14
CA ARG A 112 1.26 4.21 -18.42
C ARG A 112 0.20 5.28 -18.11
N ALA A 113 -1.05 5.03 -18.49
CA ALA A 113 -2.16 5.92 -18.18
C ALA A 113 -2.45 6.02 -16.68
N GLN A 114 -2.24 4.93 -15.92
CA GLN A 114 -2.32 4.99 -14.44
C GLN A 114 -1.20 5.85 -13.86
N ALA A 115 0.02 5.73 -14.36
CA ALA A 115 1.16 6.53 -13.93
C ALA A 115 0.92 8.04 -14.17
N SER A 116 0.44 8.41 -15.36
CA SER A 116 0.09 9.80 -15.69
C SER A 116 -0.95 10.37 -14.72
N ARG A 117 -2.08 9.66 -14.53
CA ARG A 117 -3.15 10.10 -13.63
C ARG A 117 -2.70 10.21 -12.18
N LEU A 118 -1.85 9.29 -11.72
CA LEU A 118 -1.32 9.38 -10.36
C LEU A 118 -0.37 10.56 -10.21
N ALA A 119 0.48 10.83 -11.22
CA ALA A 119 1.35 11.99 -11.21
C ALA A 119 0.55 13.29 -11.12
N GLU A 120 -0.48 13.45 -11.96
CA GLU A 120 -1.37 14.61 -11.93
C GLU A 120 -2.09 14.76 -10.58
N TYR A 121 -2.57 13.65 -10.01
CA TYR A 121 -3.27 13.64 -8.73
C TYR A 121 -2.37 14.12 -7.60
N VAL A 122 -1.13 13.61 -7.53
CA VAL A 122 -0.17 13.95 -6.47
C VAL A 122 0.37 15.35 -6.67
N ASP A 123 0.65 15.76 -7.90
CA ASP A 123 1.14 17.12 -8.22
C ASP A 123 0.14 18.20 -7.80
N ALA A 124 -1.15 17.95 -8.00
CA ALA A 124 -2.23 18.86 -7.62
C ALA A 124 -2.51 18.89 -6.09
N ARG A 125 -1.88 18.00 -5.29
CA ARG A 125 -2.17 17.85 -3.85
C ARG A 125 -0.90 17.76 -3.02
N PRO A 126 -0.22 18.87 -2.77
CA PRO A 126 1.05 18.90 -2.04
C PRO A 126 0.92 18.42 -0.58
N GLU A 127 -0.30 18.45 -0.02
CA GLU A 127 -0.60 18.01 1.34
C GLU A 127 -0.62 16.50 1.53
N VAL A 128 -0.71 15.73 0.44
CA VAL A 128 -0.80 14.27 0.54
C VAL A 128 0.57 13.66 0.83
N ALA A 129 0.68 12.90 1.90
CA ALA A 129 1.92 12.21 2.28
C ALA A 129 2.25 11.08 1.29
N VAL A 130 3.51 10.98 0.88
CA VAL A 130 3.97 10.01 -0.13
C VAL A 130 3.82 8.56 0.35
N GLU A 131 4.03 8.34 1.64
CA GLU A 131 3.84 7.02 2.30
C GLU A 131 2.37 6.60 2.26
N GLY A 132 1.45 7.55 2.50
CA GLY A 132 0.01 7.33 2.44
C GLY A 132 -0.46 6.95 1.02
N VAL A 133 0.14 7.54 -0.01
CA VAL A 133 -0.10 7.13 -1.41
C VAL A 133 0.37 5.70 -1.63
N GLY A 134 1.60 5.37 -1.23
CA GLY A 134 2.16 4.02 -1.35
C GLY A 134 1.27 2.96 -0.69
N LEU A 135 0.86 3.21 0.55
CA LEU A 135 -0.04 2.33 1.30
C LEU A 135 -1.40 2.15 0.59
N SER A 136 -1.98 3.25 0.07
CA SER A 136 -3.25 3.22 -0.64
C SER A 136 -3.17 2.43 -1.95
N LEU A 137 -2.06 2.53 -2.68
CA LEU A 137 -1.82 1.77 -3.91
C LEU A 137 -1.79 0.27 -3.65
N VAL A 138 -1.19 -0.17 -2.53
CA VAL A 138 -1.14 -1.59 -2.15
C VAL A 138 -2.50 -2.09 -1.64
N ARG A 139 -3.19 -1.32 -0.78
CA ARG A 139 -4.41 -1.77 -0.10
C ARG A 139 -5.68 -1.61 -0.92
N ALA A 140 -5.76 -0.58 -1.77
CA ALA A 140 -7.02 -0.16 -2.41
C ALA A 140 -7.05 -0.35 -3.94
N ARG A 141 -6.00 -0.88 -4.54
CA ARG A 141 -5.93 -1.09 -5.99
C ARG A 141 -5.85 -2.57 -6.34
N ALA A 142 -6.50 -2.94 -7.43
CA ALA A 142 -6.36 -4.28 -8.00
C ALA A 142 -4.95 -4.47 -8.57
N ALA A 143 -4.42 -5.69 -8.45
CA ALA A 143 -3.15 -6.07 -9.04
C ALA A 143 -3.39 -6.81 -10.37
N PHE A 144 -3.05 -6.16 -11.48
CA PHE A 144 -3.11 -6.72 -12.83
C PHE A 144 -1.75 -7.28 -13.26
N GLU A 145 -1.70 -7.83 -14.48
CA GLU A 145 -0.52 -8.52 -15.00
C GLU A 145 0.64 -7.58 -15.30
N ASP A 146 0.37 -6.43 -15.93
CA ASP A 146 1.40 -5.44 -16.22
C ASP A 146 1.59 -4.55 -15.00
N ARG A 147 2.79 -4.57 -14.46
CA ARG A 147 3.14 -3.96 -13.18
C ARG A 147 4.34 -3.06 -13.29
N ALA A 148 4.36 -2.03 -12.46
CA ALA A 148 5.54 -1.21 -12.25
C ALA A 148 5.68 -0.87 -10.77
N VAL A 149 6.91 -0.62 -10.37
CA VAL A 149 7.27 -0.06 -9.07
C VAL A 149 8.11 1.17 -9.31
N VAL A 150 7.70 2.29 -8.73
CA VAL A 150 8.48 3.52 -8.67
C VAL A 150 9.00 3.64 -7.25
N VAL A 151 10.32 3.74 -7.08
CA VAL A 151 10.99 3.88 -5.79
C VAL A 151 11.65 5.25 -5.73
N GLY A 152 11.41 5.98 -4.66
CA GLY A 152 12.01 7.28 -4.42
C GLY A 152 12.11 7.60 -2.94
N ALA A 153 13.05 8.45 -2.56
CA ALA A 153 13.22 8.92 -1.19
C ALA A 153 12.27 10.08 -0.87
N ASP A 154 11.84 10.83 -1.88
CA ASP A 154 10.98 11.98 -1.73
C ASP A 154 9.93 12.10 -2.86
N ARG A 155 9.11 13.14 -2.74
CA ARG A 155 8.03 13.44 -3.69
C ARG A 155 8.56 13.70 -5.11
N GLU A 156 9.67 14.42 -5.24
CA GLU A 156 10.22 14.83 -6.53
C GLU A 156 10.71 13.62 -7.33
N GLU A 157 11.45 12.72 -6.67
CA GLU A 157 11.91 11.46 -7.26
C GLU A 157 10.72 10.57 -7.68
N LEU A 158 9.71 10.43 -6.82
CA LEU A 158 8.52 9.64 -7.10
C LEU A 158 7.71 10.21 -8.27
N LEU A 159 7.51 11.53 -8.34
CA LEU A 159 6.84 12.18 -9.47
C LEU A 159 7.66 12.06 -10.75
N GLY A 160 8.97 12.21 -10.68
CA GLY A 160 9.88 12.00 -11.80
C GLY A 160 9.77 10.59 -12.36
N GLY A 161 9.79 9.57 -11.49
CA GLY A 161 9.62 8.18 -11.86
C GLY A 161 8.25 7.89 -12.49
N LEU A 162 7.16 8.46 -11.97
CA LEU A 162 5.82 8.32 -12.56
C LEU A 162 5.75 8.93 -13.97
N ARG A 163 6.33 10.12 -14.16
CA ARG A 163 6.36 10.79 -15.47
C ARG A 163 7.17 9.99 -16.50
N ALA A 164 8.33 9.45 -16.10
CA ALA A 164 9.14 8.58 -16.92
C ALA A 164 8.38 7.29 -17.29
N LEU A 165 7.73 6.65 -16.33
CA LEU A 165 6.89 5.46 -16.58
C LEU A 165 5.74 5.78 -17.56
N ALA A 166 5.07 6.92 -17.40
CA ALA A 166 4.01 7.37 -18.30
C ALA A 166 4.51 7.61 -19.73
N ALA A 167 5.73 8.15 -19.86
CA ALA A 167 6.41 8.34 -21.16
C ALA A 167 6.96 7.02 -21.76
N GLY A 168 7.04 5.96 -20.95
CA GLY A 168 7.66 4.70 -21.37
C GLY A 168 9.17 4.72 -21.36
N GLU A 169 9.75 5.58 -20.55
CA GLU A 169 11.19 5.75 -20.39
C GLU A 169 11.73 4.81 -19.30
N SER A 170 12.95 4.32 -19.51
CA SER A 170 13.67 3.53 -18.52
C SER A 170 14.62 4.45 -17.73
N VAL A 171 14.32 4.61 -16.44
CA VAL A 171 15.12 5.44 -15.53
C VAL A 171 15.44 4.69 -14.25
N PRO A 172 16.50 5.03 -13.52
CA PRO A 172 16.75 4.50 -12.18
C PRO A 172 15.53 4.71 -11.26
N GLY A 173 15.28 3.75 -10.36
CA GLY A 173 14.12 3.80 -9.46
C GLY A 173 12.80 3.37 -10.08
N VAL A 174 12.73 3.07 -11.38
CA VAL A 174 11.53 2.56 -12.04
C VAL A 174 11.78 1.15 -12.57
N VAL A 175 10.99 0.20 -12.12
CA VAL A 175 11.02 -1.19 -12.61
C VAL A 175 9.63 -1.55 -13.11
N SER A 176 9.53 -2.06 -14.34
CA SER A 176 8.28 -2.53 -14.93
C SER A 176 8.42 -3.91 -15.55
N GLY A 177 7.31 -4.62 -15.65
CA GLY A 177 7.27 -5.94 -16.27
C GLY A 177 5.90 -6.58 -16.16
N THR A 178 5.75 -7.73 -16.86
CA THR A 178 4.51 -8.51 -16.85
C THR A 178 4.64 -9.68 -15.88
N ALA A 179 3.71 -9.76 -14.92
CA ALA A 179 3.63 -10.86 -13.97
C ALA A 179 3.02 -12.10 -14.62
N ALA A 180 3.86 -12.97 -15.14
CA ALA A 180 3.44 -14.24 -15.76
C ALA A 180 3.38 -15.37 -14.72
N GLY A 181 2.33 -15.39 -13.90
CA GLY A 181 2.12 -16.45 -12.92
C GLY A 181 3.05 -16.36 -11.69
N ARG A 182 2.95 -17.36 -10.80
CA ARG A 182 3.79 -17.46 -9.62
C ARG A 182 5.15 -18.05 -10.02
N ARG A 183 6.22 -17.28 -9.82
CA ARG A 183 7.60 -17.76 -10.03
C ARG A 183 8.25 -17.98 -8.68
N GLU A 184 8.97 -19.08 -8.57
CA GLU A 184 9.79 -19.38 -7.40
C GLU A 184 11.11 -18.62 -7.50
N ALA A 185 11.54 -18.00 -6.40
CA ALA A 185 12.80 -17.29 -6.34
C ALA A 185 13.96 -18.27 -6.08
N VAL A 186 15.10 -18.00 -6.70
CA VAL A 186 16.36 -18.67 -6.39
C VAL A 186 17.33 -17.61 -5.90
N LEU A 187 17.92 -17.81 -4.71
CA LEU A 187 18.97 -16.93 -4.21
C LEU A 187 20.34 -17.43 -4.71
N VAL A 188 21.08 -16.53 -5.31
CA VAL A 188 22.44 -16.80 -5.79
C VAL A 188 23.43 -16.09 -4.86
N PHE A 189 24.35 -16.85 -4.29
CA PHE A 189 25.41 -16.37 -3.42
C PHE A 189 26.72 -16.36 -4.22
N PRO A 190 27.13 -15.23 -4.81
CA PRO A 190 28.32 -15.17 -5.65
C PRO A 190 29.59 -15.34 -4.81
N GLY A 191 30.66 -15.81 -5.47
CA GLY A 191 32.02 -15.83 -4.90
C GLY A 191 32.63 -14.42 -4.86
N GLN A 192 33.96 -14.39 -4.76
CA GLN A 192 34.76 -13.14 -4.76
C GLN A 192 34.57 -12.37 -6.10
N GLY A 193 34.62 -11.03 -6.01
CA GLY A 193 34.52 -10.12 -7.15
C GLY A 193 33.31 -9.16 -7.08
N ALA A 194 32.34 -9.46 -6.21
CA ALA A 194 31.17 -8.59 -6.00
C ALA A 194 31.36 -7.60 -4.82
N GLN A 195 32.46 -7.68 -4.07
CA GLN A 195 32.73 -6.83 -2.92
C GLN A 195 33.14 -5.40 -3.34
N TRP A 196 32.78 -4.44 -2.50
CA TRP A 196 33.19 -3.05 -2.60
C TRP A 196 33.22 -2.40 -1.22
N ALA A 197 34.03 -1.34 -1.05
CA ALA A 197 34.15 -0.65 0.22
C ALA A 197 32.83 0.09 0.57
N GLY A 198 32.29 -0.15 1.76
CA GLY A 198 31.00 0.40 2.18
C GLY A 198 29.79 -0.48 1.87
N MET A 199 29.99 -1.66 1.25
CA MET A 199 28.87 -2.57 0.96
C MET A 199 28.07 -2.92 2.22
N GLY A 200 26.75 -2.74 2.17
CA GLY A 200 25.84 -3.03 3.27
C GLY A 200 25.80 -1.99 4.39
N VAL A 201 26.69 -0.99 4.41
CA VAL A 201 26.74 0.02 5.49
C VAL A 201 25.48 0.87 5.55
N GLU A 202 25.03 1.42 4.42
CA GLU A 202 23.79 2.19 4.36
C GLU A 202 22.58 1.32 4.70
N LEU A 203 22.56 0.08 4.20
CA LEU A 203 21.47 -0.84 4.47
C LEU A 203 21.42 -1.25 5.96
N ALA A 204 22.55 -1.37 6.63
CA ALA A 204 22.60 -1.61 8.07
C ALA A 204 22.04 -0.42 8.88
N GLN A 205 22.11 0.80 8.35
CA GLN A 205 21.49 1.98 8.95
C GLN A 205 19.99 2.06 8.65
N ALA A 206 19.59 1.67 7.45
CA ALA A 206 18.22 1.81 6.94
C ALA A 206 17.31 0.63 7.33
N SER A 207 17.83 -0.56 7.60
CA SER A 207 17.06 -1.78 7.88
C SER A 207 17.45 -2.43 9.20
N PRO A 208 16.55 -2.42 10.20
CA PRO A 208 16.78 -3.13 11.47
C PRO A 208 16.99 -4.64 11.27
N VAL A 209 16.30 -5.26 10.33
CA VAL A 209 16.41 -6.69 10.02
C VAL A 209 17.80 -7.02 9.49
N PHE A 210 18.29 -6.23 8.53
CA PHE A 210 19.62 -6.41 7.97
C PHE A 210 20.71 -6.18 9.04
N ALA A 211 20.57 -5.09 9.82
CA ALA A 211 21.51 -4.75 10.88
C ALA A 211 21.62 -5.84 11.95
N ALA A 212 20.49 -6.38 12.41
CA ALA A 212 20.45 -7.45 13.40
C ALA A 212 21.16 -8.71 12.88
N ARG A 213 20.87 -9.11 11.63
CA ARG A 213 21.49 -10.30 11.04
C ARG A 213 22.99 -10.11 10.80
N LEU A 214 23.40 -8.91 10.39
CA LEU A 214 24.82 -8.58 10.21
C LEU A 214 25.57 -8.62 11.55
N ALA A 215 24.96 -8.12 12.63
CA ALA A 215 25.53 -8.18 13.97
C ALA A 215 25.68 -9.62 14.48
N GLU A 216 24.68 -10.49 14.24
CA GLU A 216 24.78 -11.93 14.55
C GLU A 216 25.95 -12.59 13.80
N CYS A 217 26.12 -12.27 12.51
CA CYS A 217 27.25 -12.77 11.74
C CYS A 217 28.57 -12.25 12.29
N GLY A 218 28.67 -10.97 12.66
CA GLY A 218 29.88 -10.40 13.27
C GLY A 218 30.21 -11.06 14.60
N GLN A 219 29.22 -11.32 15.44
CA GLN A 219 29.42 -12.02 16.70
C GLN A 219 29.92 -13.46 16.48
N ALA A 220 29.34 -14.18 15.52
CA ALA A 220 29.82 -15.54 15.21
C ALA A 220 31.25 -15.55 14.64
N LEU A 221 31.60 -14.56 13.83
CA LEU A 221 32.96 -14.43 13.27
C LEU A 221 33.99 -14.07 14.31
N SER A 222 33.66 -13.34 15.37
CA SER A 222 34.61 -12.88 16.40
C SER A 222 35.36 -13.99 17.12
N GLU A 223 34.87 -15.24 17.06
CA GLU A 223 35.57 -16.41 17.59
C GLU A 223 36.72 -16.90 16.68
N PHE A 224 36.72 -16.46 15.41
CA PHE A 224 37.64 -16.98 14.38
C PHE A 224 38.55 -15.93 13.77
N VAL A 225 38.24 -14.63 13.99
CA VAL A 225 39.00 -13.52 13.42
C VAL A 225 39.31 -12.46 14.48
N ASP A 226 40.35 -11.69 14.25
CA ASP A 226 40.87 -10.63 15.16
C ASP A 226 40.42 -9.22 14.72
N TRP A 227 39.43 -9.11 13.86
CA TRP A 227 38.91 -7.86 13.32
C TRP A 227 37.38 -7.77 13.46
N ASP A 228 36.87 -6.54 13.51
CA ASP A 228 35.43 -6.27 13.55
C ASP A 228 34.80 -6.21 12.14
N LEU A 229 33.69 -6.88 11.95
CA LEU A 229 33.01 -6.97 10.66
C LEU A 229 32.52 -5.60 10.15
N LEU A 230 31.97 -4.78 11.03
CA LEU A 230 31.44 -3.46 10.63
C LEU A 230 32.57 -2.48 10.32
N ASP A 231 33.70 -2.56 11.03
CA ASP A 231 34.87 -1.73 10.77
C ASP A 231 35.51 -2.08 9.43
N VAL A 232 35.57 -3.35 9.09
CA VAL A 232 36.02 -3.82 7.76
C VAL A 232 35.07 -3.30 6.66
N LEU A 233 33.75 -3.44 6.82
CA LEU A 233 32.78 -2.98 5.84
C LEU A 233 32.81 -1.45 5.66
N ARG A 234 33.05 -0.71 6.74
CA ARG A 234 33.18 0.76 6.71
C ARG A 234 34.52 1.25 6.15
N GLY A 235 35.52 0.36 6.07
CA GLY A 235 36.86 0.76 5.77
C GLY A 235 37.48 1.64 6.86
N ALA A 236 37.21 1.32 8.13
CA ALA A 236 37.73 2.06 9.28
C ALA A 236 39.23 2.04 9.37
N ASP A 237 39.82 3.10 9.92
CA ASP A 237 41.29 3.17 10.11
C ASP A 237 41.79 2.02 10.97
N GLY A 238 42.76 1.29 10.46
CA GLY A 238 43.35 0.11 11.13
C GLY A 238 42.60 -1.21 10.88
N ALA A 239 41.44 -1.20 10.25
CA ALA A 239 40.76 -2.42 9.85
C ALA A 239 41.45 -3.06 8.61
N PRO A 240 41.49 -4.40 8.51
CA PRO A 240 42.00 -5.05 7.31
C PRO A 240 41.12 -4.79 6.10
N THR A 241 41.75 -4.72 4.91
CA THR A 241 41.02 -4.41 3.66
C THR A 241 40.37 -5.65 3.05
N LEU A 242 39.35 -5.43 2.20
CA LEU A 242 38.68 -6.48 1.44
C LEU A 242 39.54 -7.10 0.31
N ASP A 243 40.81 -6.72 0.18
CA ASP A 243 41.76 -7.34 -0.75
C ASP A 243 42.29 -8.67 -0.22
N ARG A 244 42.20 -8.88 1.08
CA ARG A 244 42.68 -10.11 1.73
C ARG A 244 41.58 -11.20 1.65
N VAL A 245 41.97 -12.40 1.24
CA VAL A 245 41.04 -13.54 1.06
C VAL A 245 40.38 -13.95 2.38
N ASP A 246 41.12 -13.95 3.48
CA ASP A 246 40.69 -14.28 4.84
C ASP A 246 39.75 -13.20 5.44
N VAL A 247 39.63 -12.06 4.80
CA VAL A 247 38.70 -10.95 5.16
C VAL A 247 37.51 -10.89 4.23
N VAL A 248 37.73 -10.89 2.91
CA VAL A 248 36.70 -10.69 1.93
C VAL A 248 35.65 -11.81 1.91
N GLN A 249 36.10 -13.08 2.11
CA GLN A 249 35.15 -14.20 2.08
C GLN A 249 34.16 -14.14 3.23
N PRO A 250 34.53 -14.04 4.51
CA PRO A 250 33.59 -13.97 5.61
C PRO A 250 32.78 -12.65 5.60
N ALA A 251 33.38 -11.53 5.21
CA ALA A 251 32.64 -10.26 5.09
C ALA A 251 31.53 -10.30 4.02
N THR A 252 31.85 -10.84 2.84
CA THR A 252 30.87 -11.00 1.76
C THR A 252 29.79 -12.00 2.13
N TRP A 253 30.14 -13.12 2.75
CA TRP A 253 29.18 -14.09 3.28
C TRP A 253 28.22 -13.45 4.26
N ALA A 254 28.70 -12.67 5.22
CA ALA A 254 27.85 -11.99 6.21
C ALA A 254 26.86 -11.03 5.56
N VAL A 255 27.29 -10.23 4.57
CA VAL A 255 26.40 -9.33 3.82
C VAL A 255 25.35 -10.12 3.04
N MET A 256 25.73 -11.19 2.35
CA MET A 256 24.80 -12.01 1.55
C MET A 256 23.74 -12.69 2.44
N VAL A 257 24.14 -13.26 3.57
CA VAL A 257 23.20 -13.89 4.53
C VAL A 257 22.25 -12.85 5.12
N SER A 258 22.74 -11.65 5.39
CA SER A 258 21.92 -10.55 5.90
C SER A 258 20.92 -10.04 4.83
N LEU A 259 21.32 -9.99 3.56
CA LEU A 259 20.41 -9.69 2.44
C LEU A 259 19.34 -10.78 2.29
N ALA A 260 19.70 -12.05 2.42
CA ALA A 260 18.73 -13.14 2.36
C ALA A 260 17.67 -13.01 3.46
N ALA A 261 18.09 -12.73 4.71
CA ALA A 261 17.16 -12.49 5.81
C ALA A 261 16.23 -11.29 5.56
N LEU A 262 16.76 -10.23 4.96
CA LEU A 262 15.94 -9.08 4.56
C LEU A 262 14.89 -9.45 3.50
N TRP A 263 15.25 -10.20 2.48
CA TRP A 263 14.29 -10.69 1.46
C TRP A 263 13.23 -11.60 2.07
N GLU A 264 13.61 -12.48 2.99
CA GLU A 264 12.67 -13.34 3.70
C GLU A 264 11.68 -12.53 4.56
N SER A 265 12.13 -11.46 5.20
CA SER A 265 11.27 -10.60 6.03
C SER A 265 10.17 -9.89 5.25
N VAL A 266 10.38 -9.69 3.94
CA VAL A 266 9.36 -9.13 3.02
C VAL A 266 8.61 -10.23 2.24
N GLY A 267 8.73 -11.49 2.66
CA GLY A 267 7.96 -12.61 2.12
C GLY A 267 8.56 -13.29 0.89
N VAL A 268 9.77 -12.92 0.48
CA VAL A 268 10.49 -13.60 -0.62
C VAL A 268 11.19 -14.83 -0.05
N ARG A 269 10.58 -16.00 -0.24
CA ARG A 269 11.15 -17.29 0.18
C ARG A 269 11.79 -17.98 -1.02
N PRO A 270 13.08 -18.36 -0.93
CA PRO A 270 13.73 -19.07 -2.01
C PRO A 270 13.22 -20.52 -2.10
N ALA A 271 13.01 -21.00 -3.32
CA ALA A 271 12.79 -22.41 -3.59
C ALA A 271 14.12 -23.19 -3.66
N ALA A 272 15.21 -22.49 -3.97
CA ALA A 272 16.56 -23.04 -4.02
C ALA A 272 17.59 -21.94 -3.76
N VAL A 273 18.80 -22.37 -3.42
CA VAL A 273 19.99 -21.53 -3.30
C VAL A 273 21.10 -22.09 -4.17
N ILE A 274 21.92 -21.20 -4.72
CA ILE A 274 23.11 -21.52 -5.53
C ILE A 274 24.25 -20.66 -4.99
N GLY A 275 25.43 -21.27 -4.77
CA GLY A 275 26.62 -20.59 -4.30
C GLY A 275 27.89 -21.30 -4.73
#